data_095b46d797bb101920bd0ca0767e0996
#
_entry.id   095b46d797bb101920bd0ca0767e0996
#
_cell.length_a   1.000
_cell.length_b   1.000
_cell.length_c   1.000
_cell.angle_alpha   90.00
_cell.angle_beta   90.00
_cell.angle_gamma   90.00
#
_symmetry.space_group_name_H-M   'P 1'
#
loop_
_entity.id
_entity.type
_entity.pdbx_description
1 polymer ?
#
loop_
_entity_poly.entity_id
_entity_poly.type
_entity_poly.pdbx_seq_one_letter_code
_entity_poly.pdbx_strand_id
1 'polypeptide(L)'
;MNKEHQTHVKKDSYVKKHKNNKIKKNFKIGLITISTSRYHKYINNIDFSDEAYENAKEYLLKNNCKIIEKRIVDDNKQNIEKSIFELINGESEVIILMGGTGLTKDDITVETMRKLFDREIEGFGELFRQISFKDIGTSVYLTRATAGIIKNKVIYCLPGSPT
;
A
#
# COMPACT_ATOMS: atom_id res chain seq x y z
N MET A 1 -0.31 56.73 -4.40
CA MET A 1 0.57 55.93 -5.28
C MET A 1 0.74 54.56 -4.62
N ASN A 2 -0.02 53.58 -5.13
CA ASN A 2 -0.04 52.22 -4.60
C ASN A 2 1.09 51.40 -5.23
N LYS A 3 1.88 50.76 -4.38
CA LYS A 3 2.76 49.67 -4.81
C LYS A 3 2.08 48.36 -4.42
N GLU A 4 1.44 47.74 -5.38
CA GLU A 4 1.01 46.35 -5.28
C GLU A 4 2.24 45.44 -5.35
N HIS A 5 2.39 44.63 -4.33
CA HIS A 5 3.41 43.59 -4.27
C HIS A 5 3.00 42.38 -5.12
N GLN A 6 3.70 42.18 -6.21
CA GLN A 6 3.64 40.97 -7.01
C GLN A 6 4.30 39.80 -6.26
N THR A 7 3.49 38.89 -5.71
CA THR A 7 3.91 37.60 -5.16
C THR A 7 3.33 36.43 -5.96
N HIS A 8 3.55 36.41 -7.27
CA HIS A 8 2.95 35.37 -8.13
C HIS A 8 3.92 34.64 -9.07
N VAL A 9 5.18 34.39 -8.69
CA VAL A 9 6.12 33.73 -9.66
C VAL A 9 6.88 32.51 -9.12
N LYS A 10 6.63 32.03 -7.89
CA LYS A 10 7.41 30.87 -7.36
C LYS A 10 6.68 29.50 -7.29
N LYS A 11 5.37 29.44 -7.48
CA LYS A 11 4.63 28.15 -7.41
C LYS A 11 4.82 27.24 -8.63
N ASP A 12 4.97 27.79 -9.83
CA ASP A 12 5.06 27.00 -11.06
C ASP A 12 6.40 26.31 -11.30
N SER A 13 7.47 26.77 -10.68
CA SER A 13 8.80 26.19 -10.89
C SER A 13 9.01 24.88 -10.12
N TYR A 14 8.42 24.74 -8.93
CA TYR A 14 8.49 23.51 -8.13
C TYR A 14 7.71 22.36 -8.76
N VAL A 15 6.50 22.63 -9.26
CA VAL A 15 5.66 21.62 -9.92
C VAL A 15 6.26 21.15 -11.23
N LYS A 16 6.91 22.03 -12.01
CA LYS A 16 7.57 21.65 -13.28
C LYS A 16 8.85 20.82 -13.06
N LYS A 17 9.59 21.05 -11.96
CA LYS A 17 10.83 20.31 -11.67
C LYS A 17 10.58 18.86 -11.31
N HIS A 18 9.43 18.54 -10.70
CA HIS A 18 9.05 17.16 -10.37
C HIS A 18 8.42 16.39 -11.54
N LYS A 19 7.91 17.07 -12.58
CA LYS A 19 7.34 16.39 -13.77
C LYS A 19 8.38 15.83 -14.75
N ASN A 20 9.65 16.23 -14.67
CA ASN A 20 10.70 15.79 -15.59
C ASN A 20 11.59 14.64 -15.07
N ASN A 21 11.38 14.14 -13.87
CA ASN A 21 12.01 12.89 -13.46
C ASN A 21 11.35 11.75 -14.23
N LYS A 22 12.11 11.09 -15.10
CA LYS A 22 11.68 9.85 -15.76
C LYS A 22 11.25 8.87 -14.67
N ILE A 23 9.94 8.69 -14.49
CA ILE A 23 9.40 7.71 -13.58
C ILE A 23 9.96 6.35 -14.03
N LYS A 24 10.64 5.65 -13.13
CA LYS A 24 11.09 4.28 -13.38
C LYS A 24 9.86 3.45 -13.74
N LYS A 25 9.85 2.89 -14.94
CA LYS A 25 8.87 1.89 -15.33
C LYS A 25 9.46 0.52 -14.98
N ASN A 26 8.66 -0.42 -14.53
CA ASN A 26 9.06 -1.77 -14.12
C ASN A 26 9.55 -1.89 -12.66
N PHE A 27 8.76 -1.42 -11.71
CA PHE A 27 9.02 -1.72 -10.31
C PHE A 27 8.86 -3.22 -10.03
N LYS A 28 9.75 -3.75 -9.22
CA LYS A 28 9.66 -5.11 -8.66
C LYS A 28 8.77 -5.06 -7.42
N ILE A 29 7.63 -5.72 -7.48
CA ILE A 29 6.59 -5.67 -6.45
C ILE A 29 6.54 -6.99 -5.69
N GLY A 30 6.53 -6.92 -4.36
CA GLY A 30 6.11 -8.00 -3.48
C GLY A 30 4.67 -7.78 -3.03
N LEU A 31 3.82 -8.78 -3.16
CA LEU A 31 2.43 -8.74 -2.69
C LEU A 31 2.24 -9.68 -1.50
N ILE A 32 1.60 -9.18 -0.44
CA ILE A 32 1.20 -9.97 0.74
C ILE A 32 -0.31 -9.84 0.91
N THR A 33 -1.02 -10.95 0.84
CA THR A 33 -2.41 -11.02 1.29
C THR A 33 -2.43 -11.37 2.77
N ILE A 34 -3.06 -10.53 3.59
CA ILE A 34 -3.24 -10.77 5.02
C ILE A 34 -4.69 -11.20 5.24
N SER A 35 -4.86 -12.46 5.60
CA SER A 35 -6.18 -13.06 5.82
C SER A 35 -6.05 -14.43 6.47
N THR A 36 -6.51 -14.57 7.69
CA THR A 36 -6.50 -15.83 8.43
C THR A 36 -7.27 -16.92 7.69
N SER A 37 -8.44 -16.61 7.12
CA SER A 37 -9.25 -17.59 6.41
C SER A 37 -8.60 -18.09 5.11
N ARG A 38 -7.99 -17.20 4.32
CA ARG A 38 -7.26 -17.58 3.10
C ARG A 38 -5.97 -18.33 3.43
N TYR A 39 -5.27 -17.91 4.47
CA TYR A 39 -4.08 -18.58 4.95
C TYR A 39 -4.36 -20.04 5.35
N HIS A 40 -5.42 -20.30 6.14
CA HIS A 40 -5.83 -21.66 6.49
C HIS A 40 -6.15 -22.51 5.27
N LYS A 41 -6.85 -21.97 4.28
CA LYS A 41 -7.11 -22.70 3.03
C LYS A 41 -5.81 -23.00 2.28
N TYR A 42 -4.92 -22.01 2.18
CA TYR A 42 -3.64 -22.14 1.51
C TYR A 42 -2.78 -23.26 2.11
N ILE A 43 -2.58 -23.29 3.42
CA ILE A 43 -1.74 -24.31 4.08
C ILE A 43 -2.36 -25.70 4.04
N ASN A 44 -3.68 -25.82 3.92
CA ASN A 44 -4.40 -27.09 3.81
C ASN A 44 -4.67 -27.52 2.37
N ASN A 45 -4.11 -26.84 1.37
CA ASN A 45 -4.33 -27.08 -0.05
C ASN A 45 -5.82 -27.09 -0.46
N ILE A 46 -6.64 -26.27 0.19
CA ILE A 46 -8.05 -26.06 -0.14
C ILE A 46 -8.13 -24.94 -1.18
N ASP A 47 -8.89 -25.16 -2.24
CA ASP A 47 -9.10 -24.15 -3.27
C ASP A 47 -9.82 -22.91 -2.72
N PHE A 48 -9.37 -21.71 -3.17
CA PHE A 48 -9.96 -20.43 -2.78
C PHE A 48 -9.65 -19.34 -3.81
N SER A 49 -10.49 -18.33 -3.86
CA SER A 49 -10.23 -17.11 -4.62
C SER A 49 -9.54 -16.04 -3.78
N ASP A 50 -8.62 -15.33 -4.38
CA ASP A 50 -7.99 -14.13 -3.80
C ASP A 50 -8.21 -12.95 -4.76
N GLU A 51 -9.44 -12.43 -4.75
CA GLU A 51 -9.86 -11.35 -5.65
C GLU A 51 -8.99 -10.10 -5.49
N ALA A 52 -8.60 -9.76 -4.25
CA ALA A 52 -7.73 -8.62 -3.99
C ALA A 52 -6.38 -8.77 -4.73
N TYR A 53 -5.80 -9.97 -4.65
CA TYR A 53 -4.57 -10.27 -5.36
C TYR A 53 -4.76 -10.21 -6.87
N GLU A 54 -5.80 -10.83 -7.43
CA GLU A 54 -6.00 -10.87 -8.89
C GLU A 54 -6.25 -9.46 -9.45
N ASN A 55 -7.04 -8.63 -8.77
CA ASN A 55 -7.26 -7.23 -9.15
C ASN A 55 -5.97 -6.41 -9.08
N ALA A 56 -5.21 -6.53 -7.99
CA ALA A 56 -3.93 -5.85 -7.86
C ALA A 56 -2.93 -6.29 -8.94
N LYS A 57 -2.85 -7.59 -9.22
CA LYS A 57 -2.00 -8.16 -10.26
C LYS A 57 -2.34 -7.62 -11.64
N GLU A 58 -3.62 -7.63 -12.02
CA GLU A 58 -4.06 -7.12 -13.31
C GLU A 58 -3.67 -5.63 -13.47
N TYR A 59 -3.95 -4.81 -12.44
CA TYR A 59 -3.62 -3.40 -12.45
C TYR A 59 -2.11 -3.15 -12.55
N LEU A 60 -1.30 -3.85 -11.76
CA LEU A 60 0.14 -3.69 -11.74
C LEU A 60 0.78 -4.10 -13.06
N LEU A 61 0.34 -5.22 -13.66
CA LEU A 61 0.83 -5.67 -14.96
C LEU A 61 0.48 -4.69 -16.09
N LYS A 62 -0.74 -4.14 -16.10
CA LYS A 62 -1.15 -3.07 -17.04
C LYS A 62 -0.28 -1.81 -16.93
N ASN A 63 0.26 -1.54 -15.74
CA ASN A 63 1.15 -0.40 -15.48
C ASN A 63 2.64 -0.75 -15.56
N ASN A 64 2.99 -1.85 -16.22
CA ASN A 64 4.36 -2.30 -16.44
C ASN A 64 5.15 -2.58 -15.13
N CYS A 65 4.49 -2.94 -14.04
CA CYS A 65 5.14 -3.43 -12.84
C CYS A 65 5.37 -4.94 -12.92
N LYS A 66 6.41 -5.44 -12.28
CA LYS A 66 6.73 -6.87 -12.23
C LYS A 66 6.46 -7.40 -10.82
N ILE A 67 5.50 -8.30 -10.68
CA ILE A 67 5.28 -9.01 -9.42
C ILE A 67 6.33 -10.13 -9.35
N ILE A 68 7.18 -10.06 -8.33
CA ILE A 68 8.29 -11.01 -8.16
C ILE A 68 8.04 -11.98 -7.01
N GLU A 69 7.19 -11.61 -6.05
CA GLU A 69 6.80 -12.47 -4.94
C GLU A 69 5.33 -12.29 -4.60
N LYS A 70 4.68 -13.42 -4.24
CA LYS A 70 3.33 -13.47 -3.66
C LYS A 70 3.39 -14.23 -2.34
N ARG A 71 2.76 -13.70 -1.31
CA ARG A 71 2.63 -14.35 -0.01
C ARG A 71 1.21 -14.25 0.51
N ILE A 72 0.82 -15.21 1.32
CA ILE A 72 -0.41 -15.20 2.08
C ILE A 72 -0.05 -15.50 3.53
N VAL A 73 -0.50 -14.67 4.45
CA VAL A 73 -0.25 -14.82 5.88
C VAL A 73 -1.55 -14.60 6.65
N ASP A 74 -1.63 -15.15 7.83
CA ASP A 74 -2.72 -14.90 8.77
C ASP A 74 -2.57 -13.54 9.45
N ASP A 75 -3.62 -13.12 10.15
CA ASP A 75 -3.66 -11.88 10.94
C ASP A 75 -2.86 -12.05 12.25
N ASN A 76 -1.60 -12.49 12.13
CA ASN A 76 -0.66 -12.69 13.21
C ASN A 76 0.55 -11.78 13.06
N LYS A 77 0.86 -11.04 14.11
CA LYS A 77 1.92 -10.05 14.11
C LYS A 77 3.27 -10.64 13.69
N GLN A 78 3.68 -11.76 14.28
CA GLN A 78 4.98 -12.36 13.99
C GLN A 78 5.08 -12.83 12.53
N ASN A 79 3.98 -13.38 11.98
CA ASN A 79 3.94 -13.85 10.60
C ASN A 79 3.97 -12.68 9.60
N ILE A 80 3.29 -11.58 9.92
CA ILE A 80 3.36 -10.34 9.14
C ILE A 80 4.79 -9.80 9.16
N GLU A 81 5.37 -9.62 10.35
CA GLU A 81 6.75 -9.11 10.52
C GLU A 81 7.76 -9.98 9.78
N LYS A 82 7.69 -11.31 9.92
CA LYS A 82 8.56 -12.25 9.23
C LYS A 82 8.47 -12.08 7.70
N SER A 83 7.26 -12.07 7.15
CA SER A 83 7.04 -11.89 5.71
C SER A 83 7.59 -10.57 5.20
N ILE A 84 7.41 -9.48 5.95
CA ILE A 84 7.97 -8.17 5.61
C ILE A 84 9.49 -8.20 5.62
N PHE A 85 10.13 -8.75 6.65
CA PHE A 85 11.59 -8.80 6.74
C PHE A 85 12.22 -9.61 5.60
N GLU A 86 11.59 -10.71 5.19
CA GLU A 86 12.05 -11.49 4.06
C GLU A 86 11.95 -10.71 2.74
N LEU A 87 10.83 -10.01 2.47
CA LEU A 87 10.66 -9.17 1.28
C LEU A 87 11.58 -7.94 1.28
N ILE A 88 11.83 -7.34 2.44
CA ILE A 88 12.75 -6.20 2.59
C ILE A 88 14.19 -6.61 2.26
N ASN A 89 14.59 -7.82 2.60
CA ASN A 89 15.93 -8.33 2.30
C ASN A 89 16.03 -8.96 0.90
N GLY A 90 14.89 -9.15 0.21
CA GLY A 90 14.80 -9.64 -1.16
C GLY A 90 14.91 -8.53 -2.21
N GLU A 91 14.48 -8.85 -3.43
CA GLU A 91 14.58 -7.96 -4.59
C GLU A 91 13.40 -6.99 -4.77
N SER A 92 12.34 -7.10 -3.97
CA SER A 92 11.17 -6.20 -4.05
C SER A 92 11.59 -4.76 -3.80
N GLU A 93 11.17 -3.84 -4.64
CA GLU A 93 11.39 -2.40 -4.48
C GLU A 93 10.20 -1.75 -3.76
N VAL A 94 9.02 -2.28 -4.03
CA VAL A 94 7.75 -1.88 -3.42
C VAL A 94 7.08 -3.12 -2.85
N ILE A 95 6.50 -3.01 -1.67
CA ILE A 95 5.77 -4.09 -1.02
C ILE A 95 4.34 -3.59 -0.75
N ILE A 96 3.35 -4.39 -1.12
CA ILE A 96 1.94 -4.07 -0.91
C ILE A 96 1.31 -5.15 -0.04
N LEU A 97 0.82 -4.74 1.12
CA LEU A 97 0.04 -5.58 2.01
C LEU A 97 -1.45 -5.30 1.76
N MET A 98 -2.24 -6.35 1.63
CA MET A 98 -3.67 -6.25 1.36
C MET A 98 -4.43 -7.08 2.40
N GLY A 99 -5.18 -6.39 3.27
CA GLY A 99 -5.99 -6.99 4.33
C GLY A 99 -5.53 -6.65 5.74
N GLY A 100 -6.33 -7.04 6.74
CA GLY A 100 -6.08 -6.78 8.15
C GLY A 100 -6.04 -5.30 8.54
N THR A 101 -6.73 -4.43 7.79
CA THR A 101 -6.72 -2.97 7.98
C THR A 101 -8.04 -2.40 8.50
N GLY A 102 -9.05 -3.22 8.76
CA GLY A 102 -10.33 -2.81 9.33
C GLY A 102 -10.24 -2.34 10.78
N LEU A 103 -11.39 -2.30 11.46
CA LEU A 103 -11.51 -1.77 12.83
C LEU A 103 -11.73 -2.84 13.89
N THR A 104 -11.70 -4.13 13.52
CA THR A 104 -11.81 -5.20 14.47
C THR A 104 -10.51 -5.41 15.25
N LYS A 105 -10.56 -6.16 16.35
CA LYS A 105 -9.37 -6.47 17.14
C LYS A 105 -8.34 -7.34 16.39
N ASP A 106 -8.79 -8.05 15.37
CA ASP A 106 -7.96 -8.92 14.54
C ASP A 106 -7.30 -8.17 13.38
N ASP A 107 -7.76 -6.95 13.08
CA ASP A 107 -7.18 -6.07 12.07
C ASP A 107 -5.94 -5.36 12.61
N ILE A 108 -4.80 -5.98 12.51
CA ILE A 108 -3.54 -5.53 13.15
C ILE A 108 -2.48 -5.05 12.16
N THR A 109 -2.75 -5.08 10.86
CA THR A 109 -1.76 -4.74 9.83
C THR A 109 -1.23 -3.32 10.00
N VAL A 110 -2.10 -2.33 10.18
CA VAL A 110 -1.71 -0.93 10.29
C VAL A 110 -0.85 -0.70 11.53
N GLU A 111 -1.24 -1.24 12.68
CA GLU A 111 -0.52 -1.11 13.95
C GLU A 111 0.83 -1.81 13.91
N THR A 112 0.91 -2.96 13.25
CA THR A 112 2.16 -3.70 13.09
C THR A 112 3.12 -2.92 12.22
N MET A 113 2.65 -2.44 11.07
CA MET A 113 3.51 -1.78 10.09
C MET A 113 3.99 -0.41 10.54
N ARG A 114 3.15 0.37 11.23
CA ARG A 114 3.56 1.67 11.77
C ARG A 114 4.73 1.58 12.75
N LYS A 115 4.84 0.47 13.48
CA LYS A 115 5.97 0.22 14.38
C LYS A 115 7.25 -0.17 13.66
N LEU A 116 7.15 -0.63 12.43
CA LEU A 116 8.29 -1.08 11.61
C LEU A 116 8.80 0.00 10.67
N PHE A 117 8.00 1.01 10.33
CA PHE A 117 8.40 2.06 9.41
C PHE A 117 9.57 2.88 9.98
N ASP A 118 10.62 3.06 9.20
CA ASP A 118 11.65 4.06 9.46
C ASP A 118 11.05 5.46 9.34
N ARG A 119 10.11 5.64 8.39
CA ARG A 119 9.32 6.87 8.17
C ARG A 119 7.95 6.51 7.65
N GLU A 120 6.89 7.06 8.24
CA GLU A 120 5.54 7.00 7.68
C GLU A 120 5.37 8.04 6.56
N ILE A 121 4.66 7.70 5.50
CA ILE A 121 4.22 8.63 4.46
C ILE A 121 2.92 9.27 4.96
N GLU A 122 3.06 10.36 5.69
CA GLU A 122 1.92 11.09 6.25
C GLU A 122 0.96 11.53 5.15
N GLY A 123 -0.34 11.52 5.44
CA GLY A 123 -1.39 11.90 4.49
C GLY A 123 -1.77 10.82 3.48
N PHE A 124 -1.05 9.68 3.40
CA PHE A 124 -1.42 8.60 2.48
C PHE A 124 -2.82 8.07 2.77
N GLY A 125 -3.13 7.78 4.04
CA GLY A 125 -4.45 7.29 4.45
C GLY A 125 -5.57 8.27 4.18
N GLU A 126 -5.33 9.57 4.32
CA GLU A 126 -6.28 10.64 4.02
C GLU A 126 -6.58 10.70 2.51
N LEU A 127 -5.54 10.69 1.69
CA LEU A 127 -5.70 10.68 0.23
C LEU A 127 -6.41 9.41 -0.24
N PHE A 128 -6.06 8.26 0.31
CA PHE A 128 -6.72 6.99 0.02
C PHE A 128 -8.22 7.09 0.32
N ARG A 129 -8.62 7.57 1.50
CA ARG A 129 -10.04 7.76 1.85
C ARG A 129 -10.73 8.75 0.96
N GLN A 130 -10.09 9.85 0.60
CA GLN A 130 -10.66 10.86 -0.30
C GLN A 130 -10.96 10.28 -1.69
N ILE A 131 -10.08 9.45 -2.21
CA ILE A 131 -10.29 8.78 -3.51
C ILE A 131 -11.40 7.74 -3.39
N SER A 132 -11.34 6.87 -2.39
CA SER A 132 -12.30 5.78 -2.18
C SER A 132 -13.71 6.30 -1.85
N PHE A 133 -13.84 7.50 -1.27
CA PHE A 133 -15.16 8.10 -0.98
C PHE A 133 -16.06 8.21 -2.20
N LYS A 134 -15.48 8.38 -3.39
CA LYS A 134 -16.24 8.47 -4.64
C LYS A 134 -16.94 7.16 -4.99
N ASP A 135 -16.34 6.04 -4.58
CA ASP A 135 -16.82 4.70 -4.95
C ASP A 135 -17.69 4.08 -3.84
N ILE A 136 -17.31 4.26 -2.57
CA ILE A 136 -17.95 3.59 -1.42
C ILE A 136 -18.65 4.54 -0.44
N GLY A 137 -18.64 5.84 -0.72
CA GLY A 137 -19.30 6.83 0.12
C GLY A 137 -18.80 6.83 1.56
N THR A 138 -19.72 6.94 2.53
CA THR A 138 -19.41 7.02 3.96
C THR A 138 -18.78 5.74 4.53
N SER A 139 -18.90 4.60 3.85
CA SER A 139 -18.24 3.34 4.27
C SER A 139 -16.72 3.48 4.36
N VAL A 140 -16.15 4.50 3.73
CA VAL A 140 -14.73 4.85 3.82
C VAL A 140 -14.24 5.06 5.26
N TYR A 141 -15.12 5.45 6.19
CA TYR A 141 -14.75 5.59 7.61
C TYR A 141 -14.37 4.27 8.29
N LEU A 142 -14.81 3.15 7.74
CA LEU A 142 -14.45 1.81 8.24
C LEU A 142 -13.14 1.28 7.65
N THR A 143 -12.51 2.06 6.77
CA THR A 143 -11.34 1.68 6.00
C THR A 143 -10.10 2.43 6.49
N ARG A 144 -9.04 1.69 6.76
CA ARG A 144 -7.75 2.27 7.11
C ARG A 144 -6.72 1.89 6.04
N ALA A 145 -5.84 2.82 5.73
CA ALA A 145 -4.68 2.60 4.89
C ALA A 145 -3.51 3.40 5.44
N THR A 146 -2.30 2.89 5.27
CA THR A 146 -1.06 3.59 5.62
C THR A 146 0.04 3.22 4.64
N ALA A 147 1.06 4.04 4.57
CA ALA A 147 2.26 3.74 3.80
C ALA A 147 3.50 4.25 4.54
N GLY A 148 4.62 3.64 4.27
CA GLY A 148 5.88 4.04 4.89
C GLY A 148 7.09 3.51 4.15
N ILE A 149 8.26 3.81 4.69
CA ILE A 149 9.55 3.42 4.14
C ILE A 149 10.27 2.57 5.17
N ILE A 150 10.82 1.44 4.73
CA ILE A 150 11.76 0.61 5.50
C ILE A 150 12.95 0.30 4.59
N LYS A 151 14.17 0.62 5.02
CA LYS A 151 15.42 0.36 4.27
C LYS A 151 15.34 0.75 2.77
N ASN A 152 14.87 1.93 2.46
CA ASN A 152 14.71 2.44 1.08
C ASN A 152 13.66 1.73 0.22
N LYS A 153 12.80 0.88 0.80
CA LYS A 153 11.66 0.27 0.11
C LYS A 153 10.38 0.95 0.56
N VAL A 154 9.46 1.13 -0.37
CA VAL A 154 8.13 1.70 -0.07
C VAL A 154 7.18 0.55 0.24
N ILE A 155 6.46 0.68 1.33
CA ILE A 155 5.48 -0.29 1.78
C ILE A 155 4.10 0.38 1.83
N TYR A 156 3.12 -0.24 1.20
CA TYR A 156 1.71 0.17 1.25
C TYR A 156 0.90 -0.87 2.01
N CYS A 157 0.03 -0.41 2.91
CA CYS A 157 -0.96 -1.23 3.60
C CYS A 157 -2.35 -0.78 3.15
N LEU A 158 -3.05 -1.66 2.45
CA LEU A 158 -4.32 -1.39 1.80
C LEU A 158 -5.40 -2.36 2.30
N PRO A 159 -6.69 -2.01 2.22
CA PRO A 159 -7.77 -2.96 2.46
C PRO A 159 -7.67 -4.19 1.56
N GLY A 160 -8.13 -5.33 2.08
CA GLY A 160 -8.17 -6.58 1.33
C GLY A 160 -9.49 -6.82 0.60
N SER A 161 -10.46 -5.94 0.74
CA SER A 161 -11.73 -6.00 0.04
C SER A 161 -11.61 -5.23 -1.27
N PRO A 162 -11.90 -5.84 -2.42
CA PRO A 162 -12.09 -5.09 -3.66
C PRO A 162 -13.30 -4.17 -3.47
N THR A 163 -13.11 -2.90 -3.71
CA THR A 163 -14.21 -1.92 -3.78
C THR A 163 -14.73 -1.83 -5.19
#